data_6c5fc2ae05fa9187c7df0eda94aa4010
#
_entry.id   6c5fc2ae05fa9187c7df0eda94aa4010
#
_cell.length_a   1.000
_cell.length_b   1.000
_cell.length_c   1.000
_cell.angle_alpha   90.00
_cell.angle_beta   90.00
_cell.angle_gamma   90.00
#
_symmetry.space_group_name_H-M   'P 1'
#
loop_
_entity.id
_entity.type
_entity.pdbx_description
1 polymer ?
#
loop_
_entity_poly.entity_id
_entity_poly.type
_entity_poly.pdbx_seq_one_letter_code
_entity_poly.pdbx_strand_id
1 'polypeptide(L)'
;MVLFRTAPFTLGLLGLILIQIITFYLGIVIHPVMFFLIPILVLATVWLVHRPEFTLLMIGFTSIIKGFIQEQFPIFETLDFTLLLIIILWAGLAKIAFTGKWGLPEWTRDILILFALFCGMVFVSGFYTPSPVSGWLKIGRFLIFASSMFVAPFVFLRNISDSIRMLNYFKFLSATILVAMLINLLFIATSGGLFTYLVRASLLGANPIAVSRSLAVIAAMVTVIGIRREGWKRLTALVFLALILLAIVSTGSRGPLASFFAGIILFMLMFESSVYRSRLVLVGGISIMIVFGLLFALPESLTTRFMQITQGDVIVTAGGVERVSTIATRLNFWRISIQGWLSSPSYFLFVKGDGGFSSFFVWRDFRWYPHNIFFEVLLEQGFVGFILLIMMIAVAVRYLLKVRKSGMLSEHSSVWVAATLVIFFSAQVSGDINDNRILLMFLAIGLSSIHLDRRFRESITA
;
A
#
# COMPACT_ATOMS: atom_id res chain seq x y z
N MET A 1 -2.68 -24.78 -42.09
CA MET A 1 -2.68 -24.95 -40.60
C MET A 1 -1.28 -25.12 -39.99
N VAL A 2 -0.21 -25.26 -40.76
CA VAL A 2 1.19 -25.43 -40.29
C VAL A 2 1.88 -24.09 -40.00
N LEU A 3 1.52 -23.01 -40.71
CA LEU A 3 2.12 -21.68 -40.59
C LEU A 3 1.90 -20.98 -39.22
N PHE A 4 0.84 -21.32 -38.47
CA PHE A 4 0.56 -20.70 -37.15
C PHE A 4 1.30 -21.34 -35.97
N ARG A 5 1.94 -22.49 -36.13
CA ARG A 5 2.74 -23.13 -35.06
C ARG A 5 4.20 -22.62 -34.97
N THR A 6 4.71 -22.05 -36.06
CA THR A 6 6.12 -21.54 -36.09
C THR A 6 6.23 -20.06 -35.70
N ALA A 7 5.15 -19.28 -35.80
CA ALA A 7 5.14 -17.85 -35.52
C ALA A 7 5.59 -17.49 -34.08
N PRO A 8 5.16 -18.18 -32.99
CA PRO A 8 5.62 -17.83 -31.65
C PRO A 8 7.10 -18.16 -31.43
N PHE A 9 7.65 -19.18 -32.08
CA PHE A 9 9.07 -19.52 -31.99
C PHE A 9 9.95 -18.51 -32.74
N THR A 10 9.56 -18.09 -33.91
CA THR A 10 10.28 -17.08 -34.71
C THR A 10 10.23 -15.70 -34.04
N LEU A 11 9.10 -15.29 -33.48
CA LEU A 11 8.99 -14.05 -32.71
C LEU A 11 9.84 -14.08 -31.43
N GLY A 12 9.89 -15.21 -30.73
CA GLY A 12 10.76 -15.41 -29.57
C GLY A 12 12.22 -15.32 -29.93
N LEU A 13 12.66 -15.92 -31.03
CA LEU A 13 14.03 -15.88 -31.52
C LEU A 13 14.42 -14.47 -31.96
N LEU A 14 13.57 -13.75 -32.68
CA LEU A 14 13.80 -12.36 -33.07
C LEU A 14 13.91 -11.46 -31.83
N GLY A 15 13.07 -11.67 -30.83
CA GLY A 15 13.16 -10.96 -29.53
C GLY A 15 14.48 -11.19 -28.82
N LEU A 16 14.97 -12.44 -28.78
CA LEU A 16 16.26 -12.77 -28.18
C LEU A 16 17.43 -12.12 -28.93
N ILE A 17 17.40 -12.15 -30.26
CA ILE A 17 18.43 -11.50 -31.09
C ILE A 17 18.43 -9.99 -30.85
N LEU A 18 17.28 -9.35 -30.79
CA LEU A 18 17.15 -7.93 -30.51
C LEU A 18 17.70 -7.58 -29.13
N ILE A 19 17.38 -8.35 -28.10
CA ILE A 19 17.91 -8.19 -26.74
C ILE A 19 19.42 -8.30 -26.72
N GLN A 20 19.99 -9.29 -27.43
CA GLN A 20 21.44 -9.46 -27.53
C GLN A 20 22.13 -8.27 -28.21
N ILE A 21 21.54 -7.78 -29.33
CA ILE A 21 22.07 -6.58 -30.01
C ILE A 21 22.05 -5.36 -29.10
N ILE A 22 20.93 -5.11 -28.42
CA ILE A 22 20.79 -3.99 -27.46
C ILE A 22 21.78 -4.15 -26.32
N THR A 23 21.91 -5.33 -25.74
CA THR A 23 22.84 -5.63 -24.65
C THR A 23 24.29 -5.36 -25.09
N PHE A 24 24.66 -5.82 -26.28
CA PHE A 24 26.00 -5.63 -26.84
C PHE A 24 26.28 -4.15 -27.10
N TYR A 25 25.34 -3.44 -27.73
CA TYR A 25 25.48 -2.01 -28.00
C TYR A 25 25.62 -1.19 -26.69
N LEU A 26 24.72 -1.38 -25.74
CA LEU A 26 24.75 -0.64 -24.48
C LEU A 26 25.96 -1.01 -23.60
N GLY A 27 26.42 -2.26 -23.68
CA GLY A 27 27.63 -2.72 -22.99
C GLY A 27 28.92 -2.05 -23.50
N ILE A 28 28.97 -1.79 -24.82
CA ILE A 28 30.12 -1.08 -25.42
C ILE A 28 30.02 0.44 -25.23
N VAL A 29 28.84 1.02 -25.46
CA VAL A 29 28.64 2.48 -25.53
C VAL A 29 28.51 3.11 -24.16
N ILE A 30 27.82 2.44 -23.21
CA ILE A 30 27.52 3.02 -21.90
C ILE A 30 28.46 2.48 -20.83
N HIS A 31 28.42 1.18 -20.53
CA HIS A 31 29.26 0.56 -19.51
C HIS A 31 29.24 -0.97 -19.62
N PRO A 32 30.36 -1.67 -19.46
CA PRO A 32 30.44 -3.13 -19.54
C PRO A 32 29.50 -3.88 -18.60
N VAL A 33 29.11 -3.29 -17.46
CA VAL A 33 28.14 -3.87 -16.53
C VAL A 33 26.78 -4.16 -17.19
N MET A 34 26.44 -3.44 -18.28
CA MET A 34 25.20 -3.64 -19.03
C MET A 34 25.12 -5.04 -19.67
N PHE A 35 26.22 -5.67 -19.97
CA PHE A 35 26.25 -7.05 -20.46
C PHE A 35 25.60 -8.04 -19.49
N PHE A 36 25.71 -7.77 -18.18
CA PHE A 36 25.11 -8.62 -17.14
C PHE A 36 23.76 -8.09 -16.69
N LEU A 37 23.64 -6.77 -16.55
CA LEU A 37 22.43 -6.14 -16.00
C LEU A 37 21.19 -6.35 -16.90
N ILE A 38 21.35 -6.18 -18.21
CA ILE A 38 20.21 -6.30 -19.15
C ILE A 38 19.63 -7.72 -19.19
N PRO A 39 20.42 -8.80 -19.36
CA PRO A 39 19.90 -10.15 -19.26
C PRO A 39 19.21 -10.46 -17.93
N ILE A 40 19.76 -9.98 -16.81
CA ILE A 40 19.13 -10.16 -15.49
C ILE A 40 17.79 -9.45 -15.43
N LEU A 41 17.69 -8.21 -15.91
CA LEU A 41 16.42 -7.46 -15.95
C LEU A 41 15.40 -8.10 -16.86
N VAL A 42 15.81 -8.63 -18.01
CA VAL A 42 14.91 -9.36 -18.90
C VAL A 42 14.38 -10.63 -18.22
N LEU A 43 15.26 -11.44 -17.62
CA LEU A 43 14.85 -12.64 -16.90
C LEU A 43 13.93 -12.31 -15.74
N ALA A 44 14.25 -11.27 -14.97
CA ALA A 44 13.40 -10.79 -13.89
C ALA A 44 12.02 -10.35 -14.41
N THR A 45 11.97 -9.59 -15.51
CA THR A 45 10.72 -9.16 -16.14
C THR A 45 9.88 -10.34 -16.62
N VAL A 46 10.49 -11.31 -17.30
CA VAL A 46 9.82 -12.55 -17.72
C VAL A 46 9.28 -13.30 -16.51
N TRP A 47 10.07 -13.42 -15.45
CA TRP A 47 9.64 -14.07 -14.21
C TRP A 47 8.46 -13.33 -13.55
N LEU A 48 8.51 -11.99 -13.48
CA LEU A 48 7.43 -11.15 -12.92
C LEU A 48 6.13 -11.28 -13.71
N VAL A 49 6.19 -11.35 -15.06
CA VAL A 49 5.00 -11.62 -15.92
C VAL A 49 4.37 -12.98 -15.58
N HIS A 50 5.20 -13.96 -15.22
CA HIS A 50 4.72 -15.30 -14.85
C HIS A 50 4.22 -15.39 -13.39
N ARG A 51 4.49 -14.35 -12.58
CA ARG A 51 4.15 -14.29 -11.15
C ARG A 51 3.43 -12.98 -10.83
N PRO A 52 2.22 -12.75 -11.37
CA PRO A 52 1.47 -11.52 -11.18
C PRO A 52 1.18 -11.24 -9.70
N GLU A 53 1.10 -12.27 -8.86
CA GLU A 53 0.93 -12.14 -7.41
C GLU A 53 2.12 -11.42 -6.75
N PHE A 54 3.35 -11.78 -7.16
CA PHE A 54 4.57 -11.13 -6.66
C PHE A 54 4.70 -9.71 -7.21
N THR A 55 4.41 -9.53 -8.50
CA THR A 55 4.43 -8.21 -9.16
C THR A 55 3.47 -7.24 -8.48
N LEU A 56 2.26 -7.71 -8.13
CA LEU A 56 1.30 -6.89 -7.40
C LEU A 56 1.82 -6.47 -6.01
N LEU A 57 2.43 -7.38 -5.27
CA LEU A 57 3.05 -7.04 -3.97
C LEU A 57 4.19 -6.04 -4.15
N MET A 58 5.04 -6.21 -5.16
CA MET A 58 6.08 -5.23 -5.51
C MET A 58 5.48 -3.84 -5.76
N ILE A 59 4.35 -3.74 -6.48
CA ILE A 59 3.62 -2.48 -6.69
C ILE A 59 3.15 -1.90 -5.34
N GLY A 60 2.66 -2.73 -4.43
CA GLY A 60 2.23 -2.30 -3.09
C GLY A 60 3.37 -1.67 -2.27
N PHE A 61 4.59 -2.14 -2.45
CA PHE A 61 5.78 -1.66 -1.74
C PHE A 61 6.69 -0.76 -2.58
N THR A 62 6.25 -0.33 -3.77
CA THR A 62 7.05 0.54 -4.67
C THR A 62 7.51 1.83 -4.02
N SER A 63 6.77 2.39 -3.08
CA SER A 63 7.16 3.62 -2.39
C SER A 63 8.48 3.50 -1.61
N ILE A 64 8.83 2.28 -1.17
CA ILE A 64 10.13 1.99 -0.54
C ILE A 64 11.21 1.81 -1.62
N ILE A 65 10.91 0.96 -2.61
CA ILE A 65 11.85 0.60 -3.68
C ILE A 65 12.18 1.82 -4.55
N LYS A 66 11.17 2.64 -4.83
CA LYS A 66 11.30 3.83 -5.68
C LYS A 66 12.29 4.84 -5.08
N GLY A 67 12.26 5.08 -3.76
CA GLY A 67 13.20 6.01 -3.12
C GLY A 67 14.64 5.60 -3.36
N PHE A 68 14.96 4.32 -3.12
CA PHE A 68 16.28 3.78 -3.37
C PHE A 68 16.71 3.86 -4.85
N ILE A 69 15.82 3.44 -5.76
CA ILE A 69 16.15 3.42 -7.19
C ILE A 69 16.36 4.84 -7.71
N GLN A 70 15.56 5.82 -7.30
CA GLN A 70 15.70 7.21 -7.73
C GLN A 70 16.99 7.86 -7.21
N GLU A 71 17.40 7.53 -5.99
CA GLU A 71 18.66 8.04 -5.42
C GLU A 71 19.90 7.50 -6.16
N GLN A 72 19.87 6.24 -6.59
CA GLN A 72 20.98 5.59 -7.30
C GLN A 72 20.96 5.84 -8.81
N PHE A 73 19.79 6.02 -9.40
CA PHE A 73 19.59 6.13 -10.84
C PHE A 73 18.65 7.28 -11.17
N PRO A 74 19.17 8.51 -11.42
CA PRO A 74 18.35 9.69 -11.67
C PRO A 74 17.35 9.58 -12.82
N ILE A 75 17.58 8.68 -13.79
CA ILE A 75 16.64 8.41 -14.89
C ILE A 75 15.26 7.97 -14.37
N PHE A 76 15.18 7.36 -13.19
CA PHE A 76 13.92 6.96 -12.55
C PHE A 76 13.21 8.10 -11.81
N GLU A 77 13.75 9.31 -11.81
CA GLU A 77 12.99 10.50 -11.42
C GLU A 77 11.95 10.86 -12.49
N THR A 78 12.30 10.65 -13.77
CA THR A 78 11.42 10.90 -14.91
C THR A 78 10.60 9.68 -15.28
N LEU A 79 11.14 8.48 -15.15
CA LEU A 79 10.50 7.21 -15.47
C LEU A 79 9.82 6.63 -14.23
N ASP A 80 8.49 6.66 -14.16
CA ASP A 80 7.77 6.13 -12.99
C ASP A 80 7.90 4.61 -12.91
N PHE A 81 8.76 4.14 -11.99
CA PHE A 81 8.98 2.71 -11.73
C PHE A 81 7.68 1.96 -11.39
N THR A 82 6.70 2.63 -10.79
CA THR A 82 5.39 2.03 -10.52
C THR A 82 4.66 1.72 -11.83
N LEU A 83 4.74 2.62 -12.81
CA LEU A 83 4.12 2.41 -14.13
C LEU A 83 4.73 1.21 -14.83
N LEU A 84 6.05 1.04 -14.77
CA LEU A 84 6.73 -0.12 -15.32
C LEU A 84 6.19 -1.43 -14.72
N LEU A 85 6.07 -1.50 -13.40
CA LEU A 85 5.51 -2.68 -12.73
C LEU A 85 4.02 -2.91 -13.07
N ILE A 86 3.25 -1.86 -13.28
CA ILE A 86 1.85 -1.98 -13.73
C ILE A 86 1.79 -2.57 -15.16
N ILE A 87 2.66 -2.14 -16.06
CA ILE A 87 2.74 -2.71 -17.43
C ILE A 87 3.09 -4.20 -17.36
N ILE A 88 4.05 -4.57 -16.51
CA ILE A 88 4.41 -5.98 -16.28
C ILE A 88 3.23 -6.77 -15.69
N LEU A 89 2.50 -6.19 -14.74
CA LEU A 89 1.28 -6.80 -14.19
C LEU A 89 0.22 -7.02 -15.28
N TRP A 90 -0.02 -6.03 -16.14
CA TRP A 90 -0.96 -6.17 -17.24
C TRP A 90 -0.54 -7.24 -18.26
N ALA A 91 0.76 -7.35 -18.54
CA ALA A 91 1.27 -8.45 -19.38
C ALA A 91 0.98 -9.82 -18.74
N GLY A 92 1.14 -9.94 -17.41
CA GLY A 92 0.78 -11.15 -16.65
C GLY A 92 -0.73 -11.45 -16.72
N LEU A 93 -1.58 -10.43 -16.54
CA LEU A 93 -3.04 -10.57 -16.66
C LEU A 93 -3.47 -10.93 -18.10
N ALA A 94 -2.88 -10.29 -19.10
CA ALA A 94 -3.12 -10.62 -20.50
C ALA A 94 -2.76 -12.07 -20.80
N LYS A 95 -1.63 -12.59 -20.31
CA LYS A 95 -1.28 -14.00 -20.42
C LYS A 95 -2.36 -14.91 -19.82
N ILE A 96 -2.92 -14.56 -18.64
CA ILE A 96 -4.03 -15.32 -18.05
C ILE A 96 -5.26 -15.30 -18.96
N ALA A 97 -5.56 -14.16 -19.56
CA ALA A 97 -6.67 -14.01 -20.51
C ALA A 97 -6.48 -14.90 -21.77
N PHE A 98 -5.31 -14.86 -22.38
CA PHE A 98 -4.99 -15.67 -23.57
C PHE A 98 -4.97 -17.17 -23.30
N THR A 99 -4.75 -17.61 -22.07
CA THR A 99 -4.84 -19.03 -21.68
C THR A 99 -6.27 -19.49 -21.42
N GLY A 100 -7.29 -18.68 -21.70
CA GLY A 100 -8.70 -18.98 -21.46
C GLY A 100 -9.09 -19.04 -19.98
N LYS A 101 -8.18 -18.62 -19.09
CA LYS A 101 -8.41 -18.58 -17.63
C LYS A 101 -8.90 -17.21 -17.14
N TRP A 102 -9.37 -16.36 -18.05
CA TRP A 102 -9.95 -15.07 -17.67
C TRP A 102 -11.38 -15.26 -17.16
N GLY A 103 -11.70 -14.59 -16.07
CA GLY A 103 -13.05 -14.55 -15.52
C GLY A 103 -13.04 -13.86 -14.15
N LEU A 104 -13.98 -12.98 -13.96
CA LEU A 104 -14.22 -12.38 -12.65
C LEU A 104 -15.28 -13.25 -11.93
N PRO A 105 -15.05 -13.64 -10.68
CA PRO A 105 -16.03 -14.42 -9.94
C PRO A 105 -17.33 -13.64 -9.73
N GLU A 106 -18.48 -14.29 -9.86
CA GLU A 106 -19.81 -13.64 -9.71
C GLU A 106 -19.96 -12.90 -8.39
N TRP A 107 -19.42 -13.43 -7.31
CA TRP A 107 -19.50 -12.82 -5.99
C TRP A 107 -18.84 -11.44 -5.91
N THR A 108 -17.95 -11.10 -6.86
CA THR A 108 -17.26 -9.81 -6.93
C THR A 108 -18.09 -8.73 -7.64
N ARG A 109 -19.20 -9.12 -8.26
CA ARG A 109 -20.01 -8.25 -9.15
C ARG A 109 -20.36 -6.92 -8.49
N ASP A 110 -20.95 -6.97 -7.30
CA ASP A 110 -21.47 -5.76 -6.63
C ASP A 110 -20.34 -4.79 -6.30
N ILE A 111 -19.24 -5.28 -5.75
CA ILE A 111 -18.11 -4.42 -5.38
C ILE A 111 -17.38 -3.87 -6.60
N LEU A 112 -17.32 -4.63 -7.69
CA LEU A 112 -16.71 -4.17 -8.95
C LEU A 112 -17.59 -3.14 -9.67
N ILE A 113 -18.91 -3.29 -9.63
CA ILE A 113 -19.83 -2.27 -10.17
C ILE A 113 -19.67 -0.97 -9.40
N LEU A 114 -19.70 -1.02 -8.06
CA LEU A 114 -19.51 0.17 -7.22
C LEU A 114 -18.14 0.82 -7.46
N PHE A 115 -17.11 0.03 -7.59
CA PHE A 115 -15.77 0.53 -7.93
C PHE A 115 -15.72 1.17 -9.31
N ALA A 116 -16.35 0.57 -10.33
CA ALA A 116 -16.42 1.14 -11.67
C ALA A 116 -17.20 2.47 -11.68
N LEU A 117 -18.31 2.55 -10.94
CA LEU A 117 -19.05 3.80 -10.77
C LEU A 117 -18.21 4.88 -10.06
N PHE A 118 -17.46 4.49 -9.04
CA PHE A 118 -16.54 5.38 -8.34
C PHE A 118 -15.41 5.88 -9.28
N CYS A 119 -14.82 4.98 -10.09
CA CYS A 119 -13.85 5.37 -11.13
C CYS A 119 -14.46 6.33 -12.16
N GLY A 120 -15.70 6.08 -12.57
CA GLY A 120 -16.46 6.98 -13.44
C GLY A 120 -16.62 8.38 -12.83
N MET A 121 -16.95 8.44 -11.53
CA MET A 121 -17.08 9.69 -10.80
C MET A 121 -15.74 10.45 -10.71
N VAL A 122 -14.65 9.73 -10.40
CA VAL A 122 -13.29 10.30 -10.41
C VAL A 122 -12.93 10.83 -11.80
N PHE A 123 -13.24 10.10 -12.87
CA PHE A 123 -12.97 10.55 -14.24
C PHE A 123 -13.76 11.81 -14.59
N VAL A 124 -15.06 11.81 -14.31
CA VAL A 124 -15.95 12.95 -14.59
C VAL A 124 -15.52 14.19 -13.81
N SER A 125 -14.99 14.03 -12.59
CA SER A 125 -14.51 15.14 -11.77
C SER A 125 -13.37 15.96 -12.43
N GLY A 126 -12.65 15.36 -13.36
CA GLY A 126 -11.59 16.02 -14.12
C GLY A 126 -12.07 17.15 -15.03
N PHE A 127 -13.32 17.12 -15.49
CA PHE A 127 -13.84 18.14 -16.41
C PHE A 127 -14.15 19.47 -15.72
N TYR A 128 -14.20 19.51 -14.39
CA TYR A 128 -14.45 20.72 -13.63
C TYR A 128 -13.44 20.94 -12.48
N THR A 129 -12.30 20.23 -12.54
CA THR A 129 -11.24 20.46 -11.56
C THR A 129 -10.65 21.87 -11.68
N PRO A 130 -10.46 22.57 -10.54
CA PRO A 130 -9.76 23.85 -10.53
C PRO A 130 -8.24 23.70 -10.63
N SER A 131 -7.73 22.48 -10.60
CA SER A 131 -6.30 22.12 -10.68
C SER A 131 -6.06 21.25 -11.92
N PRO A 132 -6.06 21.78 -13.14
CA PRO A 132 -6.07 20.98 -14.36
C PRO A 132 -4.84 20.07 -14.50
N VAL A 133 -3.66 20.48 -14.08
CA VAL A 133 -2.45 19.65 -14.18
C VAL A 133 -2.43 18.58 -13.07
N SER A 134 -2.48 19.01 -11.82
CA SER A 134 -2.44 18.09 -10.67
C SER A 134 -3.66 17.19 -10.59
N GLY A 135 -4.84 17.70 -10.93
CA GLY A 135 -6.10 16.95 -10.95
C GLY A 135 -6.08 15.83 -11.99
N TRP A 136 -5.75 16.12 -13.26
CA TRP A 136 -5.68 15.08 -14.29
C TRP A 136 -4.57 14.07 -14.05
N LEU A 137 -3.41 14.47 -13.51
CA LEU A 137 -2.37 13.53 -13.08
C LEU A 137 -2.86 12.63 -11.95
N LYS A 138 -3.62 13.18 -11.00
CA LYS A 138 -4.22 12.42 -9.90
C LYS A 138 -5.23 11.40 -10.42
N ILE A 139 -6.15 11.83 -11.30
CA ILE A 139 -7.14 10.97 -11.95
C ILE A 139 -6.46 9.84 -12.74
N GLY A 140 -5.52 10.17 -13.61
CA GLY A 140 -4.81 9.18 -14.42
C GLY A 140 -4.09 8.14 -13.56
N ARG A 141 -3.41 8.56 -12.50
CA ARG A 141 -2.78 7.64 -11.54
C ARG A 141 -3.79 6.77 -10.82
N PHE A 142 -4.93 7.32 -10.41
CA PHE A 142 -5.98 6.54 -9.75
C PHE A 142 -6.56 5.49 -10.70
N LEU A 143 -6.97 5.91 -11.89
CA LEU A 143 -7.59 5.02 -12.87
C LEU A 143 -6.64 3.90 -13.34
N ILE A 144 -5.35 4.19 -13.45
CA ILE A 144 -4.36 3.18 -13.90
C ILE A 144 -3.91 2.31 -12.73
N PHE A 145 -3.43 2.92 -11.63
CA PHE A 145 -2.77 2.16 -10.58
C PHE A 145 -3.75 1.54 -9.61
N ALA A 146 -4.73 2.32 -9.12
CA ALA A 146 -5.68 1.82 -8.14
C ALA A 146 -6.60 0.75 -8.74
N SER A 147 -7.05 0.95 -9.99
CA SER A 147 -7.88 -0.05 -10.69
C SER A 147 -7.12 -1.34 -10.92
N SER A 148 -5.86 -1.26 -11.38
CA SER A 148 -5.02 -2.45 -11.57
C SER A 148 -4.82 -3.21 -10.26
N MET A 149 -4.52 -2.49 -9.18
CA MET A 149 -4.28 -3.10 -7.85
C MET A 149 -5.55 -3.68 -7.23
N PHE A 150 -6.72 -3.13 -7.53
CA PHE A 150 -8.00 -3.63 -7.01
C PHE A 150 -8.51 -4.83 -7.82
N VAL A 151 -8.43 -4.79 -9.14
CA VAL A 151 -9.02 -5.82 -10.01
C VAL A 151 -8.13 -7.06 -10.12
N ALA A 152 -6.81 -6.90 -10.17
CA ALA A 152 -5.88 -7.99 -10.40
C ALA A 152 -6.04 -9.19 -9.44
N PRO A 153 -6.21 -9.02 -8.10
CA PRO A 153 -6.40 -10.13 -7.19
C PRO A 153 -7.61 -11.01 -7.55
N PHE A 154 -8.71 -10.43 -7.99
CA PHE A 154 -9.91 -11.18 -8.39
C PHE A 154 -9.69 -12.02 -9.64
N VAL A 155 -8.70 -11.65 -10.48
CA VAL A 155 -8.36 -12.38 -11.69
C VAL A 155 -7.42 -13.56 -11.43
N PHE A 156 -6.38 -13.40 -10.62
CA PHE A 156 -5.35 -14.44 -10.46
C PHE A 156 -5.48 -15.29 -9.20
N LEU A 157 -6.17 -14.82 -8.12
CA LEU A 157 -6.43 -15.64 -6.93
C LEU A 157 -7.62 -16.57 -7.17
N ARG A 158 -7.36 -17.80 -7.64
CA ARG A 158 -8.40 -18.74 -8.04
C ARG A 158 -8.59 -19.91 -7.12
N ASN A 159 -7.56 -20.26 -6.39
CA ASN A 159 -7.54 -21.39 -5.47
C ASN A 159 -6.72 -21.04 -4.21
N ILE A 160 -6.87 -21.85 -3.19
CA ILE A 160 -6.17 -21.63 -1.92
C ILE A 160 -4.65 -21.62 -2.09
N SER A 161 -4.10 -22.45 -3.00
CA SER A 161 -2.66 -22.48 -3.24
C SER A 161 -2.12 -21.17 -3.77
N ASP A 162 -2.90 -20.40 -4.54
CA ASP A 162 -2.52 -19.05 -4.99
C ASP A 162 -2.45 -18.08 -3.83
N SER A 163 -3.43 -18.12 -2.91
CA SER A 163 -3.45 -17.28 -1.71
C SER A 163 -2.28 -17.60 -0.76
N ILE A 164 -1.96 -18.89 -0.57
CA ILE A 164 -0.83 -19.33 0.25
C ILE A 164 0.50 -18.91 -0.41
N ARG A 165 0.64 -19.06 -1.73
CA ARG A 165 1.82 -18.64 -2.47
C ARG A 165 2.02 -17.11 -2.35
N MET A 166 0.95 -16.34 -2.49
CA MET A 166 0.99 -14.90 -2.31
C MET A 166 1.43 -14.51 -0.88
N LEU A 167 0.94 -15.19 0.15
CA LEU A 167 1.41 -14.99 1.52
C LEU A 167 2.90 -15.30 1.67
N ASN A 168 3.41 -16.35 1.03
CA ASN A 168 4.83 -16.67 1.06
C ASN A 168 5.68 -15.60 0.37
N TYR A 169 5.22 -15.05 -0.75
CA TYR A 169 5.86 -13.89 -1.38
C TYR A 169 5.83 -12.65 -0.47
N PHE A 170 4.71 -12.43 0.22
CA PHE A 170 4.62 -11.34 1.17
C PHE A 170 5.58 -11.51 2.36
N LYS A 171 5.71 -12.72 2.91
CA LYS A 171 6.70 -13.05 3.95
C LYS A 171 8.12 -12.78 3.47
N PHE A 172 8.46 -13.24 2.26
CA PHE A 172 9.77 -13.01 1.65
C PHE A 172 10.09 -11.52 1.48
N LEU A 173 9.17 -10.77 0.86
CA LEU A 173 9.33 -9.33 0.65
C LEU A 173 9.43 -8.57 1.98
N SER A 174 8.63 -8.98 2.97
CA SER A 174 8.67 -8.40 4.32
C SER A 174 10.00 -8.63 5.02
N ALA A 175 10.55 -9.85 4.92
CA ALA A 175 11.88 -10.15 5.47
C ALA A 175 12.97 -9.31 4.79
N THR A 176 12.92 -9.19 3.46
CA THR A 176 13.87 -8.37 2.69
C THR A 176 13.80 -6.89 3.11
N ILE A 177 12.60 -6.33 3.24
CA ILE A 177 12.41 -4.93 3.67
C ILE A 177 12.94 -4.74 5.10
N LEU A 178 12.63 -5.66 6.01
CA LEU A 178 13.10 -5.57 7.40
C LEU A 178 14.63 -5.64 7.49
N VAL A 179 15.24 -6.60 6.78
CA VAL A 179 16.71 -6.74 6.74
C VAL A 179 17.34 -5.46 6.17
N ALA A 180 16.83 -4.94 5.05
CA ALA A 180 17.31 -3.70 4.47
C ALA A 180 17.19 -2.52 5.45
N MET A 181 16.07 -2.42 6.18
CA MET A 181 15.87 -1.38 7.19
C MET A 181 16.84 -1.52 8.37
N LEU A 182 17.09 -2.75 8.85
CA LEU A 182 18.03 -2.99 9.95
C LEU A 182 19.46 -2.70 9.54
N ILE A 183 19.86 -3.08 8.32
CA ILE A 183 21.18 -2.73 7.77
C ILE A 183 21.34 -1.20 7.68
N ASN A 184 20.32 -0.50 7.19
CA ASN A 184 20.33 0.96 7.10
C ASN A 184 20.44 1.60 8.50
N LEU A 185 19.70 1.10 9.48
CA LEU A 185 19.81 1.58 10.86
C LEU A 185 21.20 1.30 11.47
N LEU A 186 21.77 0.13 11.19
CA LEU A 186 23.13 -0.21 11.64
C LEU A 186 24.17 0.69 10.98
N PHE A 187 24.05 0.94 9.67
CA PHE A 187 24.95 1.84 8.94
C PHE A 187 24.89 3.26 9.50
N ILE A 188 23.70 3.80 9.77
CA ILE A 188 23.52 5.09 10.43
C ILE A 188 24.18 5.09 11.82
N ALA A 189 24.07 3.96 12.56
CA ALA A 189 24.69 3.82 13.89
C ALA A 189 26.23 3.89 13.85
N THR A 190 26.82 3.24 12.87
CA THR A 190 28.30 3.09 12.79
C THR A 190 28.99 4.26 12.14
N SER A 191 28.32 5.05 11.29
CA SER A 191 28.89 6.20 10.58
C SER A 191 29.05 7.47 11.46
N GLY A 192 29.08 7.33 12.78
CA GLY A 192 29.43 8.38 13.73
C GLY A 192 28.28 9.20 14.28
N GLY A 193 27.05 8.72 14.13
CA GLY A 193 25.95 9.51 14.59
C GLY A 193 24.58 8.84 14.60
N LEU A 194 24.47 7.64 15.23
CA LEU A 194 23.11 7.10 15.46
C LEU A 194 22.19 8.16 16.06
N PHE A 195 22.77 9.13 16.73
CA PHE A 195 22.08 10.07 17.55
C PHE A 195 22.13 11.54 17.09
N THR A 196 23.04 11.91 16.20
CA THR A 196 23.17 13.31 15.73
C THR A 196 22.41 13.60 14.42
N TYR A 197 22.14 12.59 13.59
CA TYR A 197 21.51 12.76 12.27
C TYR A 197 20.15 12.08 12.10
N LEU A 198 19.62 11.39 13.13
CA LEU A 198 18.29 10.77 13.09
C LEU A 198 17.16 11.81 13.18
N VAL A 199 17.17 12.75 12.24
CA VAL A 199 16.01 13.65 12.09
C VAL A 199 14.79 12.85 11.60
N ARG A 200 14.99 11.83 10.76
CA ARG A 200 14.01 10.82 10.31
C ARG A 200 14.74 9.67 9.62
N ALA A 201 14.64 8.46 10.15
CA ALA A 201 15.12 7.30 9.41
C ALA A 201 14.24 7.10 8.17
N SER A 202 14.84 7.30 7.01
CA SER A 202 14.27 6.86 5.73
C SER A 202 15.00 5.61 5.29
N LEU A 203 14.36 4.71 4.59
CA LEU A 203 15.05 3.60 3.95
C LEU A 203 15.54 4.10 2.59
N LEU A 204 16.83 4.37 2.49
CA LEU A 204 17.50 4.69 1.21
C LEU A 204 16.73 5.74 0.39
N GLY A 205 16.52 6.94 0.95
CA GLY A 205 15.82 8.03 0.26
C GLY A 205 14.28 7.92 0.21
N ALA A 206 13.69 6.79 0.64
CA ALA A 206 12.24 6.61 0.64
C ALA A 206 11.54 7.51 1.67
N ASN A 207 10.31 7.93 1.37
CA ASN A 207 9.51 8.73 2.30
C ASN A 207 9.27 7.96 3.61
N PRO A 208 9.66 8.49 4.79
CA PRO A 208 9.52 7.82 6.09
C PRO A 208 8.09 7.37 6.42
N ILE A 209 7.08 8.12 5.99
CA ILE A 209 5.67 7.76 6.20
C ILE A 209 5.31 6.52 5.37
N ALA A 210 5.76 6.44 4.12
CA ALA A 210 5.51 5.29 3.26
C ALA A 210 6.21 4.03 3.78
N VAL A 211 7.45 4.15 4.24
CA VAL A 211 8.20 3.06 4.90
C VAL A 211 7.45 2.59 6.13
N SER A 212 7.04 3.50 7.01
CA SER A 212 6.34 3.18 8.24
C SER A 212 4.97 2.51 7.99
N ARG A 213 4.23 2.93 6.96
CA ARG A 213 2.96 2.26 6.55
C ARG A 213 3.20 0.82 6.12
N SER A 214 4.23 0.57 5.35
CA SER A 214 4.61 -0.77 4.93
C SER A 214 5.04 -1.64 6.11
N LEU A 215 5.85 -1.09 7.02
CA LEU A 215 6.25 -1.78 8.25
C LEU A 215 5.05 -2.08 9.17
N ALA A 216 4.05 -1.20 9.24
CA ALA A 216 2.83 -1.44 10.02
C ALA A 216 2.03 -2.64 9.47
N VAL A 217 1.96 -2.81 8.14
CA VAL A 217 1.35 -3.99 7.52
C VAL A 217 2.17 -5.25 7.80
N ILE A 218 3.49 -5.17 7.73
CA ILE A 218 4.38 -6.28 8.07
C ILE A 218 4.22 -6.66 9.56
N ALA A 219 4.12 -5.67 10.45
CA ALA A 219 3.84 -5.89 11.87
C ALA A 219 2.51 -6.64 12.08
N ALA A 220 1.46 -6.25 11.33
CA ALA A 220 0.17 -6.94 11.38
C ALA A 220 0.30 -8.41 10.96
N MET A 221 1.01 -8.71 9.88
CA MET A 221 1.28 -10.09 9.45
C MET A 221 2.00 -10.88 10.54
N VAL A 222 3.09 -10.33 11.09
CA VAL A 222 3.89 -11.02 12.12
C VAL A 222 3.07 -11.26 13.38
N THR A 223 2.23 -10.29 13.78
CA THR A 223 1.32 -10.41 14.93
C THR A 223 0.31 -11.53 14.72
N VAL A 224 -0.41 -11.54 13.58
CA VAL A 224 -1.43 -12.57 13.27
C VAL A 224 -0.82 -13.97 13.20
N ILE A 225 0.34 -14.11 12.59
CA ILE A 225 1.05 -15.40 12.54
C ILE A 225 1.54 -15.78 13.94
N GLY A 226 2.17 -14.86 14.66
CA GLY A 226 2.82 -15.11 15.94
C GLY A 226 1.86 -15.55 17.05
N ILE A 227 0.66 -14.95 17.15
CA ILE A 227 -0.32 -15.34 18.17
C ILE A 227 -0.85 -16.76 18.00
N ARG A 228 -0.78 -17.30 16.77
CA ARG A 228 -1.20 -18.67 16.43
C ARG A 228 -0.08 -19.70 16.61
N ARG A 229 1.14 -19.26 16.86
CA ARG A 229 2.30 -20.13 17.15
C ARG A 229 2.46 -20.35 18.65
N GLU A 230 3.27 -21.36 18.99
CA GLU A 230 3.59 -21.72 20.37
C GLU A 230 5.11 -21.87 20.55
N GLY A 231 5.56 -21.84 21.80
CA GLY A 231 6.95 -22.04 22.16
C GLY A 231 7.90 -21.08 21.43
N TRP A 232 8.99 -21.62 20.93
CA TRP A 232 10.06 -20.87 20.26
C TRP A 232 9.59 -20.07 19.05
N LYS A 233 8.65 -20.60 18.26
CA LYS A 233 8.11 -19.90 17.08
C LYS A 233 7.36 -18.61 17.47
N ARG A 234 6.69 -18.59 18.61
CA ARG A 234 6.05 -17.37 19.15
C ARG A 234 7.10 -16.35 19.57
N LEU A 235 8.13 -16.81 20.31
CA LEU A 235 9.21 -15.95 20.75
C LEU A 235 9.91 -15.28 19.54
N THR A 236 10.20 -16.06 18.49
CA THR A 236 10.78 -15.53 17.26
C THR A 236 9.88 -14.45 16.64
N ALA A 237 8.56 -14.67 16.56
CA ALA A 237 7.62 -13.68 16.05
C ALA A 237 7.60 -12.40 16.90
N LEU A 238 7.70 -12.52 18.23
CA LEU A 238 7.78 -11.36 19.14
C LEU A 238 9.08 -10.57 18.94
N VAL A 239 10.21 -11.25 18.73
CA VAL A 239 11.48 -10.58 18.40
C VAL A 239 11.37 -9.83 17.07
N PHE A 240 10.84 -10.47 16.03
CA PHE A 240 10.60 -9.78 14.75
C PHE A 240 9.65 -8.59 14.89
N LEU A 241 8.57 -8.73 15.66
CA LEU A 241 7.65 -7.63 15.93
C LEU A 241 8.36 -6.47 16.65
N ALA A 242 9.20 -6.75 17.64
CA ALA A 242 9.99 -5.74 18.34
C ALA A 242 10.92 -4.99 17.38
N LEU A 243 11.61 -5.69 16.49
CA LEU A 243 12.48 -5.09 15.47
C LEU A 243 11.70 -4.22 14.48
N ILE A 244 10.50 -4.66 14.08
CA ILE A 244 9.63 -3.86 13.20
C ILE A 244 9.13 -2.61 13.92
N LEU A 245 8.73 -2.72 15.20
CA LEU A 245 8.30 -1.57 15.99
C LEU A 245 9.44 -0.57 16.19
N LEU A 246 10.65 -1.06 16.45
CA LEU A 246 11.86 -0.21 16.48
C LEU A 246 12.02 0.54 15.15
N ALA A 247 11.91 -0.16 14.03
CA ALA A 247 11.99 0.43 12.70
C ALA A 247 10.87 1.46 12.43
N ILE A 248 9.63 1.21 12.88
CA ILE A 248 8.53 2.19 12.78
C ILE A 248 8.82 3.43 13.61
N VAL A 249 9.25 3.26 14.86
CA VAL A 249 9.54 4.36 15.78
C VAL A 249 10.69 5.22 15.23
N SER A 250 11.73 4.60 14.68
CA SER A 250 12.88 5.32 14.10
C SER A 250 12.50 6.20 12.88
N THR A 251 11.37 5.91 12.19
CA THR A 251 10.87 6.81 11.13
C THR A 251 10.25 8.10 11.68
N GLY A 252 9.97 8.20 12.96
CA GLY A 252 9.25 9.32 13.58
C GLY A 252 7.78 9.45 13.14
N SER A 253 7.21 8.41 12.53
CA SER A 253 5.85 8.45 11.92
C SER A 253 4.80 7.86 12.88
N ARG A 254 4.05 8.72 13.59
CA ARG A 254 3.03 8.32 14.58
C ARG A 254 1.78 7.68 13.97
N GLY A 255 1.34 8.18 12.82
CA GLY A 255 0.11 7.74 12.16
C GLY A 255 0.09 6.23 11.86
N PRO A 256 1.09 5.67 11.16
CA PRO A 256 1.18 4.23 10.90
C PRO A 256 1.27 3.36 12.16
N LEU A 257 1.95 3.83 13.22
CA LEU A 257 2.00 3.13 14.50
C LEU A 257 0.61 3.05 15.16
N ALA A 258 -0.11 4.16 15.22
CA ALA A 258 -1.49 4.20 15.72
C ALA A 258 -2.42 3.33 14.88
N SER A 259 -2.25 3.35 13.56
CA SER A 259 -3.03 2.53 12.61
C SER A 259 -2.78 1.04 12.81
N PHE A 260 -1.54 0.64 13.10
CA PHE A 260 -1.21 -0.75 13.44
C PHE A 260 -2.00 -1.21 14.66
N PHE A 261 -1.95 -0.47 15.77
CA PHE A 261 -2.68 -0.85 16.98
C PHE A 261 -4.19 -0.87 16.75
N ALA A 262 -4.76 0.18 16.14
CA ALA A 262 -6.19 0.24 15.86
C ALA A 262 -6.66 -0.91 14.94
N GLY A 263 -5.91 -1.19 13.87
CA GLY A 263 -6.23 -2.26 12.92
C GLY A 263 -6.15 -3.64 13.55
N ILE A 264 -5.12 -3.93 14.34
CA ILE A 264 -4.96 -5.21 15.04
C ILE A 264 -6.00 -5.40 16.12
N ILE A 265 -6.30 -4.37 16.92
CA ILE A 265 -7.35 -4.45 17.94
C ILE A 265 -8.70 -4.75 17.28
N LEU A 266 -9.08 -4.01 16.23
CA LEU A 266 -10.34 -4.26 15.53
C LEU A 266 -10.38 -5.65 14.89
N PHE A 267 -9.28 -6.10 14.26
CA PHE A 267 -9.16 -7.45 13.71
C PHE A 267 -9.45 -8.51 14.78
N MET A 268 -8.83 -8.39 15.92
CA MET A 268 -8.96 -9.36 17.01
C MET A 268 -10.36 -9.38 17.63
N LEU A 269 -10.95 -8.20 17.82
CA LEU A 269 -12.31 -8.11 18.34
C LEU A 269 -13.34 -8.75 17.39
N MET A 270 -13.09 -8.64 16.09
CA MET A 270 -14.03 -9.10 15.07
C MET A 270 -13.83 -10.57 14.68
N PHE A 271 -12.60 -11.07 14.59
CA PHE A 271 -12.31 -12.31 13.87
C PHE A 271 -11.62 -13.40 14.70
N GLU A 272 -11.05 -13.09 15.86
CA GLU A 272 -10.31 -14.07 16.64
C GLU A 272 -11.10 -14.60 17.84
N SER A 273 -10.77 -15.84 18.25
CA SER A 273 -11.35 -16.47 19.43
C SER A 273 -10.88 -15.82 20.74
N SER A 274 -11.56 -16.13 21.85
CA SER A 274 -11.19 -15.63 23.18
C SER A 274 -9.75 -15.98 23.57
N VAL A 275 -9.29 -17.19 23.21
CA VAL A 275 -7.92 -17.65 23.49
C VAL A 275 -6.89 -16.78 22.77
N TYR A 276 -7.10 -16.47 21.51
CA TYR A 276 -6.17 -15.60 20.77
C TYR A 276 -6.28 -14.14 21.19
N ARG A 277 -7.46 -13.69 21.64
CA ARG A 277 -7.63 -12.34 22.21
C ARG A 277 -6.81 -12.14 23.48
N SER A 278 -6.80 -13.11 24.42
CA SER A 278 -5.96 -13.01 25.62
C SER A 278 -4.47 -13.00 25.28
N ARG A 279 -4.05 -13.80 24.29
CA ARG A 279 -2.66 -13.76 23.78
C ARG A 279 -2.33 -12.39 23.17
N LEU A 280 -3.28 -11.75 22.49
CA LEU A 280 -3.07 -10.41 21.95
C LEU A 280 -2.94 -9.36 23.04
N VAL A 281 -3.74 -9.41 24.09
CA VAL A 281 -3.59 -8.47 25.24
C VAL A 281 -2.16 -8.54 25.76
N LEU A 282 -1.60 -9.75 25.88
CA LEU A 282 -0.21 -9.93 26.26
C LEU A 282 0.77 -9.35 25.22
N VAL A 283 0.60 -9.72 23.94
CA VAL A 283 1.46 -9.24 22.84
C VAL A 283 1.33 -7.71 22.69
N GLY A 284 0.11 -7.19 22.77
CA GLY A 284 -0.17 -5.76 22.73
C GLY A 284 0.47 -4.99 23.91
N GLY A 285 0.35 -5.53 25.12
CA GLY A 285 0.99 -4.96 26.31
C GLY A 285 2.52 -4.96 26.18
N ILE A 286 3.11 -6.07 25.75
CA ILE A 286 4.56 -6.15 25.47
C ILE A 286 4.95 -5.15 24.36
N SER A 287 4.17 -5.05 23.28
CA SER A 287 4.45 -4.12 22.18
C SER A 287 4.40 -2.67 22.65
N ILE A 288 3.44 -2.32 23.50
CA ILE A 288 3.34 -0.99 24.09
C ILE A 288 4.54 -0.72 25.02
N MET A 289 4.92 -1.68 25.87
CA MET A 289 6.11 -1.55 26.72
C MET A 289 7.39 -1.38 25.91
N ILE A 290 7.53 -2.13 24.81
CA ILE A 290 8.66 -1.99 23.87
C ILE A 290 8.67 -0.57 23.29
N VAL A 291 7.55 -0.07 22.78
CA VAL A 291 7.47 1.28 22.20
C VAL A 291 7.81 2.33 23.24
N PHE A 292 7.25 2.23 24.46
CA PHE A 292 7.59 3.16 25.54
C PHE A 292 9.08 3.06 25.93
N GLY A 293 9.61 1.84 26.12
CA GLY A 293 11.04 1.64 26.42
C GLY A 293 11.94 2.21 25.33
N LEU A 294 11.58 2.05 24.07
CA LEU A 294 12.30 2.64 22.94
C LEU A 294 12.24 4.18 22.96
N LEU A 295 11.08 4.75 23.30
CA LEU A 295 10.94 6.21 23.42
C LEU A 295 11.82 6.79 24.52
N PHE A 296 12.09 6.05 25.61
CA PHE A 296 13.03 6.45 26.66
C PHE A 296 14.49 6.20 26.30
N ALA A 297 14.77 5.17 25.50
CA ALA A 297 16.13 4.80 25.12
C ALA A 297 16.65 5.56 23.88
N LEU A 298 15.73 6.12 23.08
CA LEU A 298 16.08 6.85 21.87
C LEU A 298 16.46 8.30 22.19
N PRO A 299 17.28 8.94 21.32
CA PRO A 299 17.70 10.32 21.51
C PRO A 299 16.53 11.29 21.60
N GLU A 300 16.77 12.38 22.30
CA GLU A 300 15.81 13.45 22.51
C GLU A 300 15.24 14.01 21.18
N SER A 301 16.04 14.05 20.12
CA SER A 301 15.60 14.49 18.79
C SER A 301 14.49 13.63 18.17
N LEU A 302 14.41 12.33 18.48
CA LEU A 302 13.34 11.43 18.05
C LEU A 302 12.17 11.41 19.03
N THR A 303 12.48 11.36 20.35
CA THR A 303 11.47 11.35 21.41
C THR A 303 10.69 12.65 21.46
N THR A 304 11.37 13.78 21.27
CA THR A 304 10.73 15.10 21.19
C THR A 304 9.65 15.14 20.12
N ARG A 305 9.87 14.51 18.94
CA ARG A 305 8.83 14.41 17.89
C ARG A 305 7.63 13.55 18.29
N PHE A 306 7.83 12.49 19.07
CA PHE A 306 6.71 11.67 19.57
C PHE A 306 5.97 12.38 20.70
N MET A 307 6.69 13.11 21.56
CA MET A 307 6.13 13.83 22.73
C MET A 307 5.54 15.19 22.35
N GLN A 308 6.05 15.84 21.31
CA GLN A 308 5.52 17.13 20.82
C GLN A 308 4.20 16.96 20.06
N ILE A 309 3.16 16.50 20.74
CA ILE A 309 1.79 16.47 20.18
C ILE A 309 1.32 17.91 19.90
N THR A 310 1.82 18.88 20.62
CA THR A 310 1.41 20.29 20.58
C THR A 310 2.39 21.21 19.84
N GLN A 311 3.65 20.82 19.67
CA GLN A 311 4.64 21.64 18.94
C GLN A 311 4.75 21.11 17.48
N GLY A 312 4.34 21.92 16.52
CA GLY A 312 4.11 21.50 15.18
C GLY A 312 5.26 21.72 14.19
N ASP A 313 5.04 21.22 13.00
CA ASP A 313 5.87 21.52 11.83
C ASP A 313 5.78 23.02 11.51
N VAL A 314 6.87 23.57 11.01
CA VAL A 314 6.91 24.94 10.54
C VAL A 314 6.16 25.01 9.21
N ILE A 315 5.04 25.72 9.18
CA ILE A 315 4.30 26.02 7.96
C ILE A 315 4.62 27.46 7.58
N VAL A 316 5.10 27.65 6.36
CA VAL A 316 5.26 28.98 5.77
C VAL A 316 3.90 29.36 5.18
N THR A 317 3.22 30.32 5.83
CA THR A 317 1.98 30.93 5.33
C THR A 317 2.30 32.28 4.70
N ALA A 318 1.33 32.88 3.99
CA ALA A 318 1.47 34.25 3.47
C ALA A 318 1.72 35.30 4.56
N GLY A 319 1.45 34.98 5.82
CA GLY A 319 1.68 35.84 7.00
C GLY A 319 2.98 35.57 7.76
N GLY A 320 3.81 34.62 7.31
CA GLY A 320 5.07 34.27 7.98
C GLY A 320 5.23 32.77 8.32
N VAL A 321 6.20 32.47 9.15
CA VAL A 321 6.53 31.11 9.58
C VAL A 321 5.77 30.81 10.87
N GLU A 322 4.74 29.96 10.77
CA GLU A 322 4.02 29.48 11.95
C GLU A 322 4.40 28.04 12.30
N ARG A 323 4.60 27.76 13.59
CA ARG A 323 4.72 26.41 14.11
C ARG A 323 3.33 25.88 14.48
N VAL A 324 2.80 24.96 13.66
CA VAL A 324 1.48 24.37 13.91
C VAL A 324 1.62 22.88 14.20
N SER A 325 0.93 22.39 15.23
CA SER A 325 0.99 20.95 15.56
C SER A 325 0.44 20.11 14.39
N THR A 326 1.07 18.99 14.10
CA THR A 326 0.65 18.07 12.99
C THR A 326 -0.82 17.64 13.15
N ILE A 327 -1.32 17.55 14.39
CA ILE A 327 -2.73 17.24 14.67
C ILE A 327 -3.59 18.46 14.36
N ALA A 328 -3.22 19.65 14.81
CA ALA A 328 -3.95 20.88 14.55
C ALA A 328 -4.03 21.16 13.03
N THR A 329 -2.93 20.95 12.30
CA THR A 329 -2.90 21.08 10.85
C THR A 329 -3.90 20.13 10.18
N ARG A 330 -3.96 18.86 10.59
CA ARG A 330 -4.92 17.89 10.04
C ARG A 330 -6.36 18.24 10.37
N LEU A 331 -6.64 18.62 11.60
CA LEU A 331 -7.98 19.08 11.99
C LEU A 331 -8.42 20.31 11.19
N ASN A 332 -7.49 21.24 10.94
CA ASN A 332 -7.75 22.40 10.07
C ASN A 332 -8.03 21.96 8.62
N PHE A 333 -7.26 21.02 8.07
CA PHE A 333 -7.49 20.46 6.73
C PHE A 333 -8.87 19.77 6.63
N TRP A 334 -9.27 19.04 7.65
CA TRP A 334 -10.59 18.41 7.71
C TRP A 334 -11.72 19.44 7.76
N ARG A 335 -11.52 20.50 8.60
CA ARG A 335 -12.46 21.63 8.66
C ARG A 335 -12.58 22.33 7.30
N ILE A 336 -11.45 22.62 6.65
CA ILE A 336 -11.41 23.25 5.32
C ILE A 336 -12.13 22.35 4.29
N SER A 337 -11.93 21.03 4.36
CA SER A 337 -12.61 20.09 3.45
C SER A 337 -14.13 20.14 3.63
N ILE A 338 -14.62 20.15 4.86
CA ILE A 338 -16.06 20.26 5.16
C ILE A 338 -16.60 21.61 4.70
N GLN A 339 -15.91 22.70 5.02
CA GLN A 339 -16.32 24.05 4.62
C GLN A 339 -16.33 24.19 3.10
N GLY A 340 -15.33 23.64 2.42
CA GLY A 340 -15.25 23.63 0.97
C GLY A 340 -16.39 22.84 0.33
N TRP A 341 -16.73 21.69 0.90
CA TRP A 341 -17.87 20.88 0.45
C TRP A 341 -19.20 21.61 0.63
N LEU A 342 -19.41 22.30 1.75
CA LEU A 342 -20.64 23.03 2.06
C LEU A 342 -20.70 24.42 1.41
N SER A 343 -19.66 24.89 0.74
CA SER A 343 -19.58 26.28 0.22
C SER A 343 -20.54 26.59 -0.91
N SER A 344 -21.12 25.58 -1.57
CA SER A 344 -22.11 25.75 -2.62
C SER A 344 -23.04 24.54 -2.73
N PRO A 345 -24.34 24.69 -3.03
CA PRO A 345 -25.24 23.58 -3.28
C PRO A 345 -24.79 22.64 -4.40
N SER A 346 -24.16 23.17 -5.44
CA SER A 346 -23.59 22.38 -6.53
C SER A 346 -22.41 21.53 -6.06
N TYR A 347 -21.61 22.02 -5.12
CA TYR A 347 -20.50 21.28 -4.54
C TYR A 347 -20.95 20.20 -3.55
N PHE A 348 -22.13 20.33 -2.97
CA PHE A 348 -22.72 19.31 -2.13
C PHE A 348 -22.89 17.99 -2.89
N LEU A 349 -23.49 18.03 -4.08
CA LEU A 349 -23.75 16.82 -4.87
C LEU A 349 -22.57 16.42 -5.76
N PHE A 350 -22.02 17.39 -6.51
CA PHE A 350 -21.18 17.11 -7.67
C PHE A 350 -19.74 17.60 -7.60
N VAL A 351 -19.32 18.45 -6.53
CA VAL A 351 -17.89 18.51 -6.42
C VAL A 351 -17.10 19.73 -6.87
N LYS A 352 -15.89 19.80 -6.32
CA LYS A 352 -14.82 20.66 -6.80
C LYS A 352 -13.85 20.02 -7.79
N GLY A 353 -13.93 18.72 -8.01
CA GLY A 353 -13.00 17.97 -8.86
C GLY A 353 -11.69 17.60 -8.15
N ASP A 354 -11.01 16.60 -8.69
CA ASP A 354 -9.74 16.10 -8.17
C ASP A 354 -8.67 17.20 -8.13
N GLY A 355 -7.93 17.29 -7.02
CA GLY A 355 -7.00 18.39 -6.74
C GLY A 355 -7.68 19.66 -6.20
N GLY A 356 -9.01 19.63 -6.01
CA GLY A 356 -9.78 20.78 -5.49
C GLY A 356 -9.35 21.25 -4.12
N PHE A 357 -8.79 20.36 -3.26
CA PHE A 357 -8.29 20.75 -1.96
C PHE A 357 -7.17 21.81 -2.05
N SER A 358 -6.24 21.66 -2.99
CA SER A 358 -5.14 22.62 -3.16
C SER A 358 -5.63 24.01 -3.55
N SER A 359 -6.68 24.10 -4.35
CA SER A 359 -7.27 25.39 -4.75
C SER A 359 -7.89 26.15 -3.57
N PHE A 360 -8.41 25.43 -2.55
CA PHE A 360 -8.93 26.03 -1.34
C PHE A 360 -7.87 26.47 -0.35
N PHE A 361 -6.78 25.70 -0.28
CA PHE A 361 -5.77 25.89 0.75
C PHE A 361 -4.62 26.80 0.31
N VAL A 362 -4.12 26.61 -0.93
CA VAL A 362 -2.93 27.33 -1.42
C VAL A 362 -3.20 28.18 -2.66
N TRP A 363 -4.40 28.14 -3.24
CA TRP A 363 -4.79 28.89 -4.46
C TRP A 363 -3.87 28.62 -5.66
N ARG A 364 -3.26 27.42 -5.73
CA ARG A 364 -2.33 27.00 -6.77
C ARG A 364 -2.64 25.59 -7.24
N ASP A 365 -2.34 25.30 -8.49
CA ASP A 365 -2.36 23.96 -9.06
C ASP A 365 -1.15 23.16 -8.53
N PHE A 366 -1.34 22.54 -7.37
CA PHE A 366 -0.30 21.81 -6.64
C PHE A 366 -0.89 20.58 -5.97
N ARG A 367 -0.08 19.52 -5.79
CA ARG A 367 -0.53 18.30 -5.11
C ARG A 367 -0.62 18.56 -3.60
N TRP A 368 -1.82 18.86 -3.12
CA TRP A 368 -2.13 18.97 -1.70
C TRP A 368 -3.42 18.21 -1.39
N TYR A 369 -3.58 17.67 -0.15
CA TYR A 369 -4.72 16.84 0.22
C TYR A 369 -4.94 16.84 1.74
N PRO A 370 -6.15 16.48 2.25
CA PRO A 370 -6.50 16.60 3.66
C PRO A 370 -5.93 15.51 4.56
N HIS A 371 -5.16 14.55 4.04
CA HIS A 371 -4.63 13.40 4.76
C HIS A 371 -5.71 12.50 5.40
N ASN A 372 -6.89 12.44 4.83
CA ASN A 372 -8.00 11.58 5.22
C ASN A 372 -8.83 11.29 3.98
N ILE A 373 -8.98 10.00 3.66
CA ILE A 373 -9.64 9.58 2.41
C ILE A 373 -11.12 9.99 2.36
N PHE A 374 -11.82 10.02 3.51
CA PHE A 374 -13.24 10.40 3.54
C PHE A 374 -13.43 11.89 3.26
N PHE A 375 -12.65 12.74 3.90
CA PHE A 375 -12.71 14.19 3.66
C PHE A 375 -12.20 14.57 2.28
N GLU A 376 -11.24 13.84 1.75
CA GLU A 376 -10.77 14.03 0.38
C GLU A 376 -11.85 13.72 -0.64
N VAL A 377 -12.44 12.51 -0.56
CA VAL A 377 -13.52 12.08 -1.45
C VAL A 377 -14.74 12.98 -1.33
N LEU A 378 -15.10 13.39 -0.10
CA LEU A 378 -16.23 14.28 0.13
C LEU A 378 -16.03 15.64 -0.53
N LEU A 379 -14.82 16.21 -0.46
CA LEU A 379 -14.51 17.50 -1.06
C LEU A 379 -14.34 17.39 -2.59
N GLU A 380 -13.66 16.37 -3.08
CA GLU A 380 -13.24 16.29 -4.48
C GLU A 380 -14.23 15.55 -5.38
N GLN A 381 -14.95 14.52 -4.88
CA GLN A 381 -15.98 13.78 -5.61
C GLN A 381 -17.40 14.03 -5.10
N GLY A 382 -17.57 14.92 -4.10
CA GLY A 382 -18.84 15.28 -3.52
C GLY A 382 -19.55 14.16 -2.80
N PHE A 383 -20.82 14.39 -2.48
CA PHE A 383 -21.63 13.43 -1.75
C PHE A 383 -21.85 12.13 -2.52
N VAL A 384 -21.98 12.22 -3.86
CA VAL A 384 -22.16 11.03 -4.71
C VAL A 384 -20.94 10.12 -4.64
N GLY A 385 -19.73 10.65 -4.83
CA GLY A 385 -18.50 9.87 -4.70
C GLY A 385 -18.29 9.32 -3.30
N PHE A 386 -18.63 10.11 -2.28
CA PHE A 386 -18.58 9.66 -0.88
C PHE A 386 -19.52 8.49 -0.60
N ILE A 387 -20.78 8.55 -1.07
CA ILE A 387 -21.72 7.43 -0.91
C ILE A 387 -21.25 6.18 -1.63
N LEU A 388 -20.70 6.30 -2.85
CA LEU A 388 -20.12 5.15 -3.55
C LEU A 388 -18.97 4.51 -2.76
N LEU A 389 -18.07 5.30 -2.18
CA LEU A 389 -17.01 4.79 -1.30
C LEU A 389 -17.58 4.08 -0.07
N ILE A 390 -18.58 4.67 0.60
CA ILE A 390 -19.23 4.07 1.77
C ILE A 390 -19.94 2.76 1.39
N MET A 391 -20.63 2.72 0.25
CA MET A 391 -21.26 1.50 -0.24
C MET A 391 -20.25 0.39 -0.52
N MET A 392 -19.10 0.71 -1.12
CA MET A 392 -18.00 -0.26 -1.31
C MET A 392 -17.51 -0.82 0.04
N ILE A 393 -17.29 0.05 1.02
CA ILE A 393 -16.90 -0.37 2.38
C ILE A 393 -18.00 -1.24 3.01
N ALA A 394 -19.26 -0.85 2.89
CA ALA A 394 -20.39 -1.59 3.44
C ALA A 394 -20.53 -3.00 2.82
N VAL A 395 -20.36 -3.13 1.50
CA VAL A 395 -20.34 -4.44 0.81
C VAL A 395 -19.19 -5.29 1.32
N ALA A 396 -17.98 -4.73 1.45
CA ALA A 396 -16.83 -5.45 1.97
C ALA A 396 -17.05 -5.89 3.43
N VAL A 397 -17.52 -5.00 4.30
CA VAL A 397 -17.83 -5.32 5.71
C VAL A 397 -18.91 -6.38 5.80
N ARG A 398 -20.00 -6.26 5.02
CA ARG A 398 -21.07 -7.28 4.98
C ARG A 398 -20.53 -8.65 4.62
N TYR A 399 -19.62 -8.71 3.64
CA TYR A 399 -18.97 -9.96 3.23
C TYR A 399 -18.11 -10.53 4.36
N LEU A 400 -17.28 -9.71 5.00
CA LEU A 400 -16.44 -10.08 6.13
C LEU A 400 -17.28 -10.60 7.32
N LEU A 401 -18.37 -9.93 7.66
CA LEU A 401 -19.28 -10.34 8.75
C LEU A 401 -20.01 -11.64 8.44
N LYS A 402 -20.38 -11.88 7.17
CA LYS A 402 -20.99 -13.14 6.74
C LYS A 402 -20.04 -14.32 6.96
N VAL A 403 -18.75 -14.14 6.62
CA VAL A 403 -17.75 -15.19 6.80
C VAL A 403 -17.40 -15.42 8.26
N ARG A 404 -17.39 -14.37 9.09
CA ARG A 404 -17.22 -14.51 10.55
C ARG A 404 -18.19 -15.51 11.15
N LYS A 405 -19.45 -15.51 10.70
CA LYS A 405 -20.49 -16.45 11.17
C LYS A 405 -20.22 -17.90 10.77
N SER A 406 -19.42 -18.15 9.73
CA SER A 406 -19.10 -19.50 9.25
C SER A 406 -17.85 -20.14 9.90
N GLY A 407 -17.23 -19.48 10.87
CA GLY A 407 -16.07 -19.98 11.61
C GLY A 407 -14.82 -19.13 11.52
N MET A 408 -13.71 -19.61 12.11
CA MET A 408 -12.44 -18.90 12.13
C MET A 408 -11.83 -18.77 10.73
N LEU A 409 -11.23 -17.63 10.45
CA LEU A 409 -10.44 -17.42 9.24
C LEU A 409 -9.17 -18.29 9.26
N SER A 410 -8.72 -18.76 8.11
CA SER A 410 -7.39 -19.36 7.96
C SER A 410 -6.27 -18.35 8.27
N GLU A 411 -5.04 -18.84 8.45
CA GLU A 411 -3.90 -17.94 8.71
C GLU A 411 -3.71 -16.93 7.58
N HIS A 412 -3.76 -17.38 6.32
CA HIS A 412 -3.54 -16.48 5.18
C HIS A 412 -4.64 -15.44 5.04
N SER A 413 -5.91 -15.81 5.17
CA SER A 413 -7.02 -14.86 5.11
C SER A 413 -6.96 -13.86 6.27
N SER A 414 -6.60 -14.30 7.46
CA SER A 414 -6.43 -13.44 8.64
C SER A 414 -5.36 -12.38 8.44
N VAL A 415 -4.22 -12.74 7.84
CA VAL A 415 -3.15 -11.79 7.53
C VAL A 415 -3.65 -10.69 6.60
N TRP A 416 -4.36 -11.06 5.53
CA TRP A 416 -4.84 -10.07 4.56
C TRP A 416 -5.93 -9.15 5.12
N VAL A 417 -6.83 -9.69 5.95
CA VAL A 417 -7.84 -8.88 6.64
C VAL A 417 -7.19 -7.91 7.63
N ALA A 418 -6.24 -8.39 8.43
CA ALA A 418 -5.51 -7.52 9.36
C ALA A 418 -4.74 -6.41 8.62
N ALA A 419 -4.05 -6.75 7.53
CA ALA A 419 -3.37 -5.79 6.67
C ALA A 419 -4.33 -4.74 6.11
N THR A 420 -5.51 -5.16 5.64
CA THR A 420 -6.57 -4.26 5.16
C THR A 420 -7.01 -3.28 6.24
N LEU A 421 -7.27 -3.76 7.46
CA LEU A 421 -7.69 -2.90 8.57
C LEU A 421 -6.60 -1.90 8.99
N VAL A 422 -5.34 -2.33 9.04
CA VAL A 422 -4.22 -1.44 9.36
C VAL A 422 -4.09 -0.32 8.32
N ILE A 423 -4.17 -0.66 7.02
CA ILE A 423 -4.09 0.37 5.97
C ILE A 423 -5.36 1.22 5.92
N PHE A 424 -6.54 0.67 6.24
CA PHE A 424 -7.76 1.44 6.37
C PHE A 424 -7.63 2.56 7.41
N PHE A 425 -7.13 2.25 8.61
CA PHE A 425 -6.85 3.27 9.62
C PHE A 425 -5.74 4.24 9.18
N SER A 426 -4.73 3.75 8.48
CA SER A 426 -3.67 4.61 7.95
C SER A 426 -4.19 5.62 6.90
N ALA A 427 -5.18 5.24 6.11
CA ALA A 427 -5.83 6.11 5.12
C ALA A 427 -6.64 7.25 5.75
N GLN A 428 -6.96 7.17 7.05
CA GLN A 428 -7.64 8.25 7.79
C GLN A 428 -6.67 9.32 8.30
N VAL A 429 -5.37 9.05 8.27
CA VAL A 429 -4.37 9.96 8.85
C VAL A 429 -3.19 10.23 7.92
N SER A 430 -3.17 9.64 6.71
CA SER A 430 -2.03 9.77 5.81
C SER A 430 -2.36 9.42 4.36
N GLY A 431 -1.69 10.09 3.43
CA GLY A 431 -1.81 9.86 2.00
C GLY A 431 -3.05 10.48 1.36
N ASP A 432 -3.03 10.61 0.05
CA ASP A 432 -4.17 10.92 -0.80
C ASP A 432 -4.81 9.62 -1.32
N ILE A 433 -5.84 9.73 -2.14
CA ILE A 433 -6.55 8.59 -2.73
C ILE A 433 -5.60 7.67 -3.53
N ASN A 434 -4.55 8.24 -4.17
CA ASN A 434 -3.55 7.48 -4.90
C ASN A 434 -2.57 6.74 -3.99
N ASP A 435 -2.15 7.36 -2.89
CA ASP A 435 -1.31 6.71 -1.89
C ASP A 435 -2.09 5.60 -1.18
N ASN A 436 -3.42 5.72 -1.13
CA ASN A 436 -4.32 4.75 -0.52
C ASN A 436 -4.76 3.62 -1.48
N ARG A 437 -4.23 3.54 -2.72
CA ARG A 437 -4.42 2.38 -3.62
C ARG A 437 -4.03 1.04 -2.99
N ILE A 438 -3.10 1.07 -2.05
CA ILE A 438 -2.66 -0.10 -1.27
C ILE A 438 -3.81 -0.67 -0.40
N LEU A 439 -4.74 0.18 0.06
CA LEU A 439 -5.95 -0.25 0.75
C LEU A 439 -6.84 -1.10 -0.18
N LEU A 440 -7.04 -0.64 -1.41
CA LEU A 440 -7.82 -1.36 -2.41
C LEU A 440 -7.18 -2.71 -2.74
N MET A 441 -5.86 -2.76 -2.86
CA MET A 441 -5.11 -4.00 -3.07
C MET A 441 -5.35 -5.01 -1.94
N PHE A 442 -5.07 -4.63 -0.70
CA PHE A 442 -5.24 -5.55 0.43
C PHE A 442 -6.70 -5.94 0.65
N LEU A 443 -7.64 -5.03 0.40
CA LEU A 443 -9.06 -5.33 0.44
C LEU A 443 -9.42 -6.43 -0.58
N ALA A 444 -8.99 -6.30 -1.83
CA ALA A 444 -9.27 -7.28 -2.88
C ALA A 444 -8.61 -8.64 -2.58
N ILE A 445 -7.36 -8.64 -2.10
CA ILE A 445 -6.67 -9.86 -1.68
C ILE A 445 -7.40 -10.52 -0.50
N GLY A 446 -7.79 -9.74 0.50
CA GLY A 446 -8.49 -10.21 1.68
C GLY A 446 -9.83 -10.86 1.32
N LEU A 447 -10.66 -10.17 0.53
CA LEU A 447 -11.94 -10.67 0.06
C LEU A 447 -11.80 -11.96 -0.76
N SER A 448 -10.82 -12.01 -1.68
CA SER A 448 -10.53 -13.19 -2.49
C SER A 448 -10.10 -14.37 -1.64
N SER A 449 -9.17 -14.16 -0.71
CA SER A 449 -8.66 -15.22 0.18
C SER A 449 -9.76 -15.81 1.06
N ILE A 450 -10.62 -14.97 1.61
CA ILE A 450 -11.78 -15.39 2.41
C ILE A 450 -12.78 -16.21 1.58
N HIS A 451 -13.04 -15.79 0.35
CA HIS A 451 -13.92 -16.54 -0.56
C HIS A 451 -13.38 -17.94 -0.84
N LEU A 452 -12.07 -18.04 -1.09
CA LEU A 452 -11.40 -19.31 -1.34
C LEU A 452 -11.42 -20.24 -0.11
N ASP A 453 -11.21 -19.70 1.09
CA ASP A 453 -11.35 -20.43 2.35
C ASP A 453 -12.75 -21.04 2.52
N ARG A 454 -13.76 -20.23 2.24
CA ARG A 454 -15.13 -20.65 2.33
C ARG A 454 -15.44 -21.80 1.36
N ARG A 455 -15.10 -21.65 0.08
CA ARG A 455 -15.30 -22.69 -0.95
C ARG A 455 -14.61 -23.98 -0.60
N PHE A 456 -13.38 -23.90 -0.09
CA PHE A 456 -12.63 -25.08 0.32
C PHE A 456 -13.30 -25.83 1.47
N ARG A 457 -13.84 -25.13 2.47
CA ARG A 457 -14.59 -25.78 3.56
C ARG A 457 -15.87 -26.42 3.06
N GLU A 458 -16.62 -25.73 2.23
CA GLU A 458 -17.83 -26.26 1.62
C GLU A 458 -17.53 -27.56 0.82
N SER A 459 -16.39 -27.64 0.15
CA SER A 459 -15.96 -28.85 -0.59
C SER A 459 -15.52 -30.03 0.30
N ILE A 460 -15.17 -29.79 1.57
CA ILE A 460 -14.82 -30.86 2.52
C ILE A 460 -16.06 -31.41 3.23
N THR A 461 -17.09 -30.58 3.38
CA THR A 461 -18.32 -30.93 4.10
C THR A 461 -19.42 -31.50 3.18
N ALA A 462 -19.28 -31.37 1.87
CA ALA A 462 -20.10 -31.99 0.84
C ALA A 462 -19.56 -33.36 0.44
#